data_a4d13c711d114721b9787fade7b851db
#
_entry.id   a4d13c711d114721b9787fade7b851db
#
_cell.length_a   1.000
_cell.length_b   1.000
_cell.length_c   1.000
_cell.angle_alpha   90.00
_cell.angle_beta   90.00
_cell.angle_gamma   90.00
#
_symmetry.space_group_name_H-M   'P 1'
#
loop_
_entity.id
_entity.type
_entity.pdbx_description
1 polymer ?
#
loop_
_entity_poly.entity_id
_entity_poly.type
_entity_poly.pdbx_seq_one_letter_code
_entity_poly.pdbx_strand_id
1 'polypeptide(L)'
;MNNSVGNTARLIGAGLRALLVLTVICGVIYPLAVTGIAQALFNDKANGSEIKDKSGQVAGSSLIGQSYNLPKQNPDDAEEAAKPDLKWFQPRPSNGLGSNSVNTQYSLILSGATNRSADNGAVNGQCTKDAEEGTLCAQVVAAKEAVIADNSTACYTVKPEDVPADAVTSSGSGLDPNISPEYAKLQVHRVAEQNKLDVKQVERLVEQNTAGRTLGFMGEPRVNVLELNIALKALTSKS
;
A
#
# COMPACT_ATOMS: atom_id res chain seq x y z
N MET A 1 15.68 37.50 -54.87
CA MET A 1 14.89 37.24 -53.65
C MET A 1 14.52 35.76 -53.42
N ASN A 2 15.26 34.77 -53.97
CA ASN A 2 14.91 33.35 -53.83
C ASN A 2 15.76 32.55 -52.80
N ASN A 3 16.63 33.24 -52.04
CA ASN A 3 17.52 32.56 -51.09
C ASN A 3 16.87 32.24 -49.71
N SER A 4 15.76 32.88 -49.41
CA SER A 4 15.11 32.67 -48.10
C SER A 4 14.40 31.29 -47.98
N VAL A 5 13.72 30.86 -49.04
CA VAL A 5 13.00 29.57 -49.05
C VAL A 5 13.97 28.39 -48.97
N GLY A 6 15.09 28.46 -49.75
CA GLY A 6 16.11 27.43 -49.71
C GLY A 6 16.81 27.31 -48.35
N ASN A 7 17.08 28.44 -47.70
CA ASN A 7 17.66 28.47 -46.36
C ASN A 7 16.70 27.95 -45.31
N THR A 8 15.41 28.30 -45.41
CA THR A 8 14.36 27.78 -44.51
C THR A 8 14.20 26.25 -44.64
N ALA A 9 14.19 25.73 -45.87
CA ALA A 9 14.14 24.29 -46.12
C ALA A 9 15.35 23.53 -45.54
N ARG A 10 16.57 24.12 -45.68
CA ARG A 10 17.79 23.54 -45.07
C ARG A 10 17.75 23.57 -43.54
N LEU A 11 17.26 24.64 -42.92
CA LEU A 11 17.08 24.76 -41.49
C LEU A 11 16.06 23.75 -40.96
N ILE A 12 14.92 23.61 -41.62
CA ILE A 12 13.91 22.59 -41.29
C ILE A 12 14.50 21.18 -41.43
N GLY A 13 15.21 20.91 -42.51
CA GLY A 13 15.86 19.61 -42.70
C GLY A 13 16.95 19.31 -41.66
N ALA A 14 17.72 20.30 -41.24
CA ALA A 14 18.67 20.15 -40.16
C ALA A 14 17.99 19.91 -38.80
N GLY A 15 16.93 20.68 -38.51
CA GLY A 15 16.12 20.51 -37.29
C GLY A 15 15.47 19.14 -37.26
N LEU A 16 14.91 18.68 -38.37
CA LEU A 16 14.28 17.35 -38.43
C LEU A 16 15.31 16.22 -38.23
N ARG A 17 16.51 16.33 -38.79
CA ARG A 17 17.59 15.37 -38.53
C ARG A 17 18.00 15.36 -37.06
N ALA A 18 18.21 16.54 -36.46
CA ALA A 18 18.54 16.64 -35.04
C ALA A 18 17.43 16.03 -34.16
N LEU A 19 16.17 16.32 -34.46
CA LEU A 19 15.02 15.74 -33.77
C LEU A 19 15.01 14.22 -33.87
N LEU A 20 15.16 13.67 -35.06
CA LEU A 20 15.19 12.22 -35.27
C LEU A 20 16.36 11.56 -34.54
N VAL A 21 17.56 12.12 -34.62
CA VAL A 21 18.72 11.59 -33.89
C VAL A 21 18.51 11.62 -32.40
N LEU A 22 18.02 12.73 -31.85
CA LEU A 22 17.75 12.86 -30.44
C LEU A 22 16.58 11.90 -29.99
N THR A 23 15.57 11.74 -30.83
CA THR A 23 14.47 10.79 -30.56
C THR A 23 15.00 9.35 -30.49
N VAL A 24 15.88 8.95 -31.39
CA VAL A 24 16.51 7.62 -31.36
C VAL A 24 17.40 7.46 -30.12
N ILE A 25 18.24 8.45 -29.83
CA ILE A 25 19.13 8.37 -28.66
C ILE A 25 18.33 8.34 -27.35
N CYS A 26 17.43 9.31 -27.15
CA CYS A 26 16.72 9.47 -25.87
C CYS A 26 15.47 8.56 -25.75
N GLY A 27 14.83 8.21 -26.89
CA GLY A 27 13.60 7.42 -26.90
C GLY A 27 13.82 5.92 -27.10
N VAL A 28 14.97 5.50 -27.62
CA VAL A 28 15.25 4.09 -27.90
C VAL A 28 16.51 3.62 -27.18
N ILE A 29 17.66 4.20 -27.53
CA ILE A 29 18.96 3.73 -27.03
C ILE A 29 19.06 3.88 -25.52
N TYR A 30 18.76 5.05 -25.00
CA TYR A 30 18.84 5.31 -23.55
C TYR A 30 17.89 4.42 -22.73
N PRO A 31 16.58 4.32 -23.03
CA PRO A 31 15.68 3.42 -22.28
C PRO A 31 16.11 1.95 -22.35
N LEU A 32 16.54 1.46 -23.51
CA LEU A 32 17.01 0.08 -23.66
C LEU A 32 18.29 -0.18 -22.86
N ALA A 33 19.25 0.76 -22.88
CA ALA A 33 20.48 0.64 -22.10
C ALA A 33 20.18 0.61 -20.59
N VAL A 34 19.34 1.53 -20.09
CA VAL A 34 18.93 1.56 -18.67
C VAL A 34 18.19 0.29 -18.28
N THR A 35 17.24 -0.17 -19.11
CA THR A 35 16.51 -1.41 -18.88
C THR A 35 17.46 -2.62 -18.85
N GLY A 36 18.40 -2.71 -19.79
CA GLY A 36 19.38 -3.79 -19.82
C GLY A 36 20.27 -3.83 -18.57
N ILE A 37 20.75 -2.67 -18.13
CA ILE A 37 21.53 -2.54 -16.88
C ILE A 37 20.68 -2.92 -15.67
N ALA A 38 19.44 -2.42 -15.59
CA ALA A 38 18.53 -2.72 -14.50
C ALA A 38 18.22 -4.23 -14.42
N GLN A 39 17.95 -4.86 -15.54
CA GLN A 39 17.70 -6.31 -15.60
C GLN A 39 18.94 -7.14 -15.22
N ALA A 40 20.14 -6.68 -15.58
CA ALA A 40 21.37 -7.39 -15.26
C ALA A 40 21.79 -7.27 -13.79
N LEU A 41 21.60 -6.09 -13.18
CA LEU A 41 22.09 -5.79 -11.83
C LEU A 41 21.00 -5.85 -10.74
N PHE A 42 19.74 -5.59 -11.10
CA PHE A 42 18.62 -5.43 -10.16
C PHE A 42 17.36 -6.14 -10.65
N ASN A 43 17.50 -7.37 -11.13
CA ASN A 43 16.43 -8.13 -11.78
C ASN A 43 15.10 -8.11 -11.00
N ASP A 44 15.12 -8.40 -9.69
CA ASP A 44 13.91 -8.42 -8.87
C ASP A 44 13.20 -7.05 -8.83
N LYS A 45 13.97 -5.97 -8.67
CA LYS A 45 13.44 -4.60 -8.65
C LYS A 45 12.97 -4.15 -10.04
N ALA A 46 13.69 -4.53 -11.07
CA ALA A 46 13.34 -4.22 -12.46
C ALA A 46 12.05 -4.94 -12.91
N ASN A 47 11.71 -6.05 -12.27
CA ASN A 47 10.48 -6.82 -12.52
C ASN A 47 9.36 -6.53 -11.50
N GLY A 48 9.45 -5.43 -10.74
CA GLY A 48 8.35 -4.98 -9.87
C GLY A 48 8.40 -5.55 -8.45
N SER A 49 9.55 -6.07 -7.98
CA SER A 49 9.73 -6.58 -6.61
C SER A 49 8.66 -7.60 -6.21
N GLU A 50 8.41 -8.57 -7.09
CA GLU A 50 7.41 -9.62 -6.88
C GLU A 50 7.74 -10.48 -5.67
N ILE A 51 6.72 -10.75 -4.84
CA ILE A 51 6.79 -11.71 -3.75
C ILE A 51 6.08 -12.98 -4.16
N LYS A 52 6.75 -14.11 -3.99
CA LYS A 52 6.18 -15.43 -4.27
C LYS A 52 5.80 -16.13 -2.97
N ASP A 53 4.70 -16.85 -3.01
CA ASP A 53 4.30 -17.73 -1.92
C ASP A 53 5.16 -19.02 -1.92
N LYS A 54 4.90 -19.91 -0.94
CA LYS A 54 5.62 -21.18 -0.84
C LYS A 54 5.40 -22.14 -2.02
N SER A 55 4.34 -21.94 -2.79
CA SER A 55 4.05 -22.73 -4.01
C SER A 55 4.80 -22.19 -5.24
N GLY A 56 5.54 -21.06 -5.07
CA GLY A 56 6.23 -20.36 -6.15
C GLY A 56 5.33 -19.46 -6.99
N GLN A 57 4.06 -19.31 -6.64
CA GLN A 57 3.14 -18.40 -7.32
C GLN A 57 3.35 -16.96 -6.82
N VAL A 58 3.21 -16.00 -7.73
CA VAL A 58 3.28 -14.59 -7.39
C VAL A 58 2.09 -14.22 -6.52
N ALA A 59 2.36 -13.82 -5.28
CA ALA A 59 1.36 -13.36 -4.32
C ALA A 59 1.09 -11.85 -4.43
N GLY A 60 2.03 -11.09 -4.97
CA GLY A 60 1.94 -9.65 -5.16
C GLY A 60 3.31 -9.00 -5.27
N SER A 61 3.36 -7.68 -5.07
CA SER A 61 4.59 -6.90 -5.03
C SER A 61 4.84 -6.35 -3.63
N SER A 62 6.10 -6.32 -3.19
CA SER A 62 6.48 -5.68 -1.92
C SER A 62 6.28 -4.17 -1.90
N LEU A 63 6.04 -3.57 -3.07
CA LEU A 63 5.87 -2.13 -3.24
C LEU A 63 4.42 -1.67 -3.18
N ILE A 64 3.46 -2.61 -3.24
CA ILE A 64 2.04 -2.30 -3.37
C ILE A 64 1.26 -3.06 -2.30
N GLY A 65 0.47 -2.34 -1.51
CA GLY A 65 -0.39 -2.90 -0.50
C GLY A 65 -1.52 -3.74 -1.10
N GLN A 66 -2.11 -4.56 -0.25
CA GLN A 66 -3.28 -5.38 -0.58
C GLN A 66 -4.32 -5.23 0.52
N SER A 67 -5.60 -5.22 0.16
CA SER A 67 -6.69 -5.32 1.13
C SER A 67 -7.03 -6.78 1.40
N TYR A 68 -7.36 -7.08 2.65
CA TYR A 68 -7.72 -8.41 3.11
C TYR A 68 -9.15 -8.41 3.58
N ASN A 69 -10.08 -8.49 2.62
CA ASN A 69 -11.52 -8.45 2.87
C ASN A 69 -12.17 -9.80 2.63
N LEU A 70 -13.28 -10.03 3.30
CA LEU A 70 -14.19 -11.14 2.96
C LEU A 70 -14.77 -10.91 1.57
N PRO A 71 -15.10 -11.99 0.84
CA PRO A 71 -15.84 -11.88 -0.40
C PRO A 71 -17.15 -11.10 -0.20
N LYS A 72 -17.54 -10.27 -1.16
CA LYS A 72 -18.84 -9.61 -1.14
C LYS A 72 -19.96 -10.66 -1.12
N GLN A 73 -21.03 -10.36 -0.40
CA GLN A 73 -22.22 -11.21 -0.38
C GLN A 73 -22.97 -11.11 -1.71
N ASN A 74 -23.01 -9.91 -2.30
CA ASN A 74 -23.51 -9.69 -3.64
C ASN A 74 -22.39 -9.09 -4.51
N PRO A 75 -21.73 -9.90 -5.36
CA PRO A 75 -20.64 -9.43 -6.23
C PRO A 75 -21.04 -8.29 -7.19
N ASP A 76 -22.31 -8.22 -7.54
CA ASP A 76 -22.84 -7.23 -8.48
C ASP A 76 -23.21 -5.90 -7.80
N ASP A 77 -23.22 -5.84 -6.45
CA ASP A 77 -23.48 -4.64 -5.70
C ASP A 77 -22.17 -3.85 -5.49
N ALA A 78 -22.03 -2.76 -6.24
CA ALA A 78 -20.88 -1.86 -6.13
C ALA A 78 -20.84 -1.12 -4.79
N GLU A 79 -22.01 -0.88 -4.17
CA GLU A 79 -22.17 -0.13 -2.93
C GLU A 79 -21.97 -0.99 -1.67
N GLU A 80 -21.90 -2.32 -1.80
CA GLU A 80 -21.66 -3.17 -0.65
C GLU A 80 -20.31 -2.84 0.01
N ALA A 81 -20.37 -2.41 1.28
CA ALA A 81 -19.18 -2.07 2.05
C ALA A 81 -18.26 -3.28 2.24
N ALA A 82 -16.98 -3.09 1.97
CA ALA A 82 -15.97 -4.11 2.19
C ALA A 82 -15.86 -4.45 3.69
N LYS A 83 -15.89 -5.74 4.02
CA LYS A 83 -15.72 -6.23 5.39
C LYS A 83 -14.34 -6.86 5.54
N PRO A 84 -13.50 -6.46 6.53
CA PRO A 84 -12.19 -7.03 6.73
C PRO A 84 -12.29 -8.53 7.09
N ASP A 85 -11.41 -9.35 6.51
CA ASP A 85 -11.20 -10.72 6.99
C ASP A 85 -10.26 -10.68 8.19
N LEU A 86 -10.83 -10.81 9.36
CA LEU A 86 -10.14 -10.64 10.63
C LEU A 86 -9.08 -11.73 10.93
N LYS A 87 -8.95 -12.75 10.10
CA LYS A 87 -7.86 -13.72 10.17
C LYS A 87 -6.50 -13.13 9.76
N TRP A 88 -6.52 -12.09 8.93
CA TRP A 88 -5.33 -11.49 8.35
C TRP A 88 -4.98 -10.16 9.02
N PHE A 89 -3.69 -9.82 9.01
CA PHE A 89 -3.28 -8.46 9.31
C PHE A 89 -3.85 -7.51 8.26
N GLN A 90 -4.46 -6.45 8.72
CA GLN A 90 -5.07 -5.43 7.87
C GLN A 90 -4.08 -4.32 7.55
N PRO A 91 -4.09 -3.78 6.33
CA PRO A 91 -3.30 -2.63 5.95
C PRO A 91 -3.86 -1.35 6.57
N ARG A 92 -3.13 -0.25 6.39
CA ARG A 92 -3.67 1.08 6.66
C ARG A 92 -4.75 1.44 5.64
N PRO A 93 -5.69 2.38 5.96
CA PRO A 93 -6.69 2.85 5.01
C PRO A 93 -6.04 3.31 3.70
N SER A 94 -6.54 2.82 2.55
CA SER A 94 -5.93 3.07 1.24
C SER A 94 -6.98 2.99 0.14
N ASN A 95 -7.16 4.06 -0.64
CA ASN A 95 -8.22 4.15 -1.64
C ASN A 95 -7.87 3.43 -2.97
N GLY A 96 -6.59 3.18 -3.22
CA GLY A 96 -6.12 2.54 -4.44
C GLY A 96 -6.07 1.02 -4.37
N LEU A 97 -6.36 0.43 -3.19
CA LEU A 97 -6.32 -1.02 -3.02
C LEU A 97 -7.61 -1.66 -3.52
N GLY A 98 -7.47 -2.63 -4.42
CA GLY A 98 -8.56 -3.52 -4.80
C GLY A 98 -8.84 -4.59 -3.74
N SER A 99 -9.87 -5.40 -3.98
CA SER A 99 -10.17 -6.57 -3.15
C SER A 99 -9.06 -7.61 -3.29
N ASN A 100 -8.71 -8.24 -2.16
CA ASN A 100 -7.71 -9.30 -2.15
C ASN A 100 -8.31 -10.60 -2.70
N SER A 101 -7.94 -10.92 -3.91
CA SER A 101 -7.80 -12.31 -4.36
C SER A 101 -6.31 -12.52 -4.65
N VAL A 102 -5.86 -13.72 -4.89
CA VAL A 102 -4.46 -14.05 -5.24
C VAL A 102 -3.89 -13.13 -6.34
N ASN A 103 -4.76 -12.46 -7.07
CA ASN A 103 -4.44 -11.41 -8.02
C ASN A 103 -5.09 -10.10 -7.54
N THR A 104 -4.36 -9.32 -6.78
CA THR A 104 -4.81 -7.99 -6.34
C THR A 104 -5.12 -7.14 -7.55
N GLN A 105 -6.38 -6.76 -7.67
CA GLN A 105 -6.79 -5.80 -8.69
C GLN A 105 -6.56 -4.40 -8.12
N TYR A 106 -5.71 -3.64 -8.78
CA TYR A 106 -5.48 -2.24 -8.44
C TYR A 106 -6.43 -1.37 -9.24
N SER A 107 -6.99 -0.37 -8.58
CA SER A 107 -7.56 0.75 -9.29
C SER A 107 -6.44 1.72 -9.64
N LEU A 108 -5.75 1.45 -10.76
CA LEU A 108 -4.59 2.23 -11.22
C LEU A 108 -4.88 3.74 -11.40
N ILE A 109 -6.14 4.11 -11.51
CA ILE A 109 -6.58 5.50 -11.68
C ILE A 109 -6.65 6.26 -10.35
N LEU A 110 -6.62 5.56 -9.22
CA LEU A 110 -6.86 6.13 -7.89
C LEU A 110 -5.62 6.18 -7.00
N SER A 111 -4.41 6.05 -7.57
CA SER A 111 -3.20 6.29 -6.79
C SER A 111 -3.14 7.75 -6.36
N GLY A 112 -3.30 7.99 -5.09
CA GLY A 112 -3.28 9.32 -4.49
C GLY A 112 -3.94 9.37 -3.12
N ALA A 113 -3.63 10.42 -2.36
CA ALA A 113 -4.21 10.65 -1.06
C ALA A 113 -5.70 11.02 -1.19
N THR A 114 -6.49 10.68 -0.17
CA THR A 114 -7.80 11.30 0.01
C THR A 114 -7.60 12.79 0.20
N ASN A 115 -8.15 13.58 -0.73
CA ASN A 115 -8.09 15.03 -0.61
C ASN A 115 -9.18 15.50 0.37
N ARG A 116 -8.82 15.60 1.66
CA ARG A 116 -9.66 16.24 2.67
C ARG A 116 -9.13 17.64 2.89
N SER A 117 -10.00 18.62 2.75
CA SER A 117 -9.66 20.04 2.79
C SER A 117 -9.21 20.53 4.18
N ALA A 118 -8.82 21.80 4.25
CA ALA A 118 -8.40 22.48 5.47
C ALA A 118 -9.46 22.50 6.58
N ASP A 119 -10.73 22.37 6.24
CA ASP A 119 -11.81 22.16 7.22
C ASP A 119 -11.83 20.68 7.61
N ASN A 120 -11.13 20.39 8.70
CA ASN A 120 -10.96 19.04 9.21
C ASN A 120 -12.08 18.59 10.15
N GLY A 121 -13.06 19.46 10.45
CA GLY A 121 -14.15 19.18 11.38
C GLY A 121 -13.74 19.08 12.85
N ALA A 122 -12.54 19.58 13.21
CA ALA A 122 -12.06 19.54 14.59
C ALA A 122 -12.77 20.58 15.46
N VAL A 123 -13.23 20.17 16.62
CA VAL A 123 -13.79 21.06 17.64
C VAL A 123 -12.71 21.32 18.70
N ASN A 124 -12.32 22.57 18.90
CA ASN A 124 -11.22 22.95 19.80
C ASN A 124 -9.90 22.17 19.53
N GLY A 125 -9.60 21.89 18.26
CA GLY A 125 -8.40 21.16 17.86
C GLY A 125 -8.45 19.65 18.10
N GLN A 126 -9.61 19.09 18.47
CA GLN A 126 -9.80 17.66 18.71
C GLN A 126 -10.89 17.10 17.79
N CYS A 127 -10.65 15.88 17.30
CA CYS A 127 -11.69 15.12 16.60
C CYS A 127 -12.61 14.46 17.62
N THR A 128 -13.90 14.80 17.54
CA THR A 128 -14.96 14.28 18.42
C THR A 128 -15.99 13.49 17.60
N LYS A 129 -16.83 12.72 18.29
CA LYS A 129 -17.91 11.94 17.64
C LYS A 129 -18.97 12.83 16.97
N ASP A 130 -19.03 14.09 17.39
CA ASP A 130 -19.97 15.09 16.84
C ASP A 130 -19.41 15.80 15.61
N ALA A 131 -18.27 15.32 15.06
CA ALA A 131 -17.69 15.90 13.85
C ALA A 131 -18.65 15.72 12.66
N GLU A 132 -18.79 16.78 11.86
CA GLU A 132 -19.67 16.80 10.70
C GLU A 132 -19.31 15.70 9.70
N GLU A 133 -20.30 15.00 9.19
CA GLU A 133 -20.13 13.94 8.20
C GLU A 133 -19.36 14.44 6.97
N GLY A 134 -18.45 13.63 6.45
CA GLY A 134 -17.59 13.98 5.33
C GLY A 134 -16.31 14.73 5.70
N THR A 135 -16.14 15.16 6.95
CA THR A 135 -14.88 15.78 7.44
C THR A 135 -13.80 14.73 7.72
N LEU A 136 -12.55 15.20 7.81
CA LEU A 136 -11.43 14.33 8.20
C LEU A 136 -11.63 13.78 9.61
N CYS A 137 -12.10 14.59 10.55
CA CYS A 137 -12.33 14.15 11.93
C CYS A 137 -13.39 13.05 12.02
N ALA A 138 -14.52 13.18 11.30
CA ALA A 138 -15.53 12.13 11.27
C ALA A 138 -14.95 10.82 10.75
N GLN A 139 -14.14 10.89 9.68
CA GLN A 139 -13.48 9.71 9.11
C GLN A 139 -12.49 9.06 10.11
N VAL A 140 -11.68 9.87 10.79
CA VAL A 140 -10.70 9.38 11.79
C VAL A 140 -11.40 8.75 12.98
N VAL A 141 -12.48 9.35 13.48
CA VAL A 141 -13.25 8.80 14.60
C VAL A 141 -13.90 7.47 14.22
N ALA A 142 -14.57 7.42 13.06
CA ALA A 142 -15.18 6.18 12.57
C ALA A 142 -14.13 5.06 12.34
N ALA A 143 -12.99 5.39 11.73
CA ALA A 143 -11.90 4.44 11.54
C ALA A 143 -11.33 3.96 12.89
N LYS A 144 -11.19 4.84 13.88
CA LYS A 144 -10.71 4.50 15.21
C LYS A 144 -11.67 3.54 15.93
N GLU A 145 -12.96 3.79 15.86
CA GLU A 145 -13.99 2.91 16.43
C GLU A 145 -13.99 1.54 15.76
N ALA A 146 -13.85 1.49 14.43
CA ALA A 146 -13.75 0.24 13.70
C ALA A 146 -12.49 -0.55 14.09
N VAL A 147 -11.31 0.10 14.16
CA VAL A 147 -10.07 -0.55 14.60
C VAL A 147 -10.19 -1.12 16.01
N ILE A 148 -10.80 -0.38 16.95
CA ILE A 148 -11.03 -0.85 18.32
C ILE A 148 -11.96 -2.07 18.34
N ALA A 149 -13.07 -1.99 17.60
CA ALA A 149 -14.05 -3.07 17.53
C ALA A 149 -13.46 -4.33 16.91
N ASP A 150 -12.75 -4.20 15.80
CA ASP A 150 -12.16 -5.32 15.07
C ASP A 150 -11.03 -6.02 15.84
N ASN A 151 -10.27 -5.27 16.66
CA ASN A 151 -9.07 -5.80 17.33
C ASN A 151 -9.26 -6.10 18.82
N SER A 152 -10.41 -5.77 19.39
CA SER A 152 -10.76 -6.21 20.75
C SER A 152 -11.26 -7.65 20.71
N THR A 153 -10.81 -8.46 21.67
CA THR A 153 -11.17 -9.87 21.83
C THR A 153 -11.74 -10.12 23.23
N ALA A 154 -12.20 -11.34 23.51
CA ALA A 154 -12.72 -11.69 24.84
C ALA A 154 -11.70 -11.46 25.97
N CYS A 155 -10.40 -11.57 25.65
CA CYS A 155 -9.30 -11.46 26.63
C CYS A 155 -8.45 -10.21 26.48
N TYR A 156 -8.70 -9.39 25.46
CA TYR A 156 -7.90 -8.19 25.16
C TYR A 156 -8.79 -7.06 24.65
N THR A 157 -8.74 -5.92 25.30
CA THR A 157 -9.49 -4.71 24.91
C THR A 157 -8.51 -3.65 24.41
N VAL A 158 -8.68 -3.20 23.17
CA VAL A 158 -7.91 -2.09 22.60
C VAL A 158 -8.40 -0.78 23.21
N LYS A 159 -7.47 0.01 23.76
CA LYS A 159 -7.79 1.34 24.26
C LYS A 159 -7.69 2.39 23.15
N PRO A 160 -8.52 3.43 23.18
CA PRO A 160 -8.49 4.48 22.16
C PRO A 160 -7.13 5.19 22.02
N GLU A 161 -6.36 5.31 23.11
CA GLU A 161 -5.04 5.90 23.13
C GLU A 161 -3.95 5.04 22.48
N ASP A 162 -4.18 3.71 22.40
CA ASP A 162 -3.23 2.77 21.82
C ASP A 162 -3.38 2.64 20.29
N VAL A 163 -4.39 3.27 19.69
CA VAL A 163 -4.61 3.24 18.23
C VAL A 163 -3.64 4.19 17.53
N PRO A 164 -2.68 3.67 16.76
CA PRO A 164 -1.69 4.52 16.10
C PRO A 164 -2.28 5.27 14.91
N ALA A 165 -1.62 6.36 14.52
CA ALA A 165 -2.12 7.26 13.48
C ALA A 165 -2.30 6.58 12.11
N ASP A 166 -1.41 5.68 11.74
CA ASP A 166 -1.48 4.96 10.46
C ASP A 166 -2.63 3.95 10.38
N ALA A 167 -3.19 3.54 11.52
CA ALA A 167 -4.40 2.71 11.56
C ALA A 167 -5.67 3.48 11.12
N VAL A 168 -5.66 4.81 11.24
CA VAL A 168 -6.85 5.66 11.04
C VAL A 168 -6.67 6.73 9.95
N THR A 169 -5.46 6.85 9.40
CA THR A 169 -5.16 7.83 8.35
C THR A 169 -4.84 7.14 7.03
N SER A 170 -5.41 7.68 5.96
CA SER A 170 -5.19 7.15 4.63
C SER A 170 -3.73 7.27 4.18
N SER A 171 -3.29 6.28 3.41
CA SER A 171 -2.02 6.31 2.70
C SER A 171 -1.95 7.49 1.72
N GLY A 172 -0.80 8.18 1.67
CA GLY A 172 -0.57 9.28 0.73
C GLY A 172 -0.53 8.83 -0.74
N SER A 173 -0.13 7.60 -1.01
CA SER A 173 -0.17 7.00 -2.35
C SER A 173 -1.48 6.26 -2.63
N GLY A 174 -2.26 5.93 -1.59
CA GLY A 174 -3.38 5.01 -1.68
C GLY A 174 -2.98 3.55 -1.90
N LEU A 175 -1.68 3.22 -1.89
CA LEU A 175 -1.14 1.90 -2.23
C LEU A 175 -0.05 1.42 -1.25
N ASP A 176 0.13 2.08 -0.11
CA ASP A 176 1.21 1.78 0.84
C ASP A 176 1.12 0.34 1.36
N PRO A 177 2.15 -0.49 1.14
CA PRO A 177 2.17 -1.86 1.64
C PRO A 177 2.51 -1.97 3.13
N ASN A 178 2.93 -0.86 3.76
CA ASN A 178 3.50 -0.89 5.10
C ASN A 178 2.55 -0.32 6.15
N ILE A 179 2.69 -0.86 7.35
CA ILE A 179 2.10 -0.34 8.58
C ILE A 179 3.19 -0.15 9.64
N SER A 180 2.90 0.63 10.67
CA SER A 180 3.79 0.76 11.81
C SER A 180 3.89 -0.55 12.61
N PRO A 181 5.01 -0.81 13.29
CA PRO A 181 5.12 -1.93 14.22
C PRO A 181 4.05 -1.88 15.33
N GLU A 182 3.66 -0.68 15.74
CA GLU A 182 2.61 -0.43 16.73
C GLU A 182 1.25 -0.93 16.20
N TYR A 183 0.91 -0.61 14.96
CA TYR A 183 -0.33 -1.11 14.35
C TYR A 183 -0.30 -2.61 14.12
N ALA A 184 0.84 -3.17 13.72
CA ALA A 184 0.97 -4.62 13.61
C ALA A 184 0.78 -5.32 14.97
N LYS A 185 1.39 -4.80 16.06
CA LYS A 185 1.26 -5.33 17.41
C LYS A 185 -0.17 -5.25 17.95
N LEU A 186 -0.88 -4.15 17.68
CA LEU A 186 -2.28 -3.99 18.06
C LEU A 186 -3.16 -5.12 17.51
N GLN A 187 -2.86 -5.62 16.31
CA GLN A 187 -3.63 -6.67 15.65
C GLN A 187 -3.31 -8.10 16.13
N VAL A 188 -2.23 -8.30 16.90
CA VAL A 188 -1.71 -9.62 17.27
C VAL A 188 -2.75 -10.49 18.00
N HIS A 189 -3.42 -9.94 19.00
CA HIS A 189 -4.39 -10.72 19.81
C HIS A 189 -5.54 -11.24 18.95
N ARG A 190 -6.10 -10.40 18.11
CA ARG A 190 -7.15 -10.76 17.16
C ARG A 190 -6.69 -11.84 16.19
N VAL A 191 -5.53 -11.63 15.56
CA VAL A 191 -4.98 -12.57 14.57
C VAL A 191 -4.68 -13.92 15.23
N ALA A 192 -4.15 -13.93 16.45
CA ALA A 192 -3.89 -15.16 17.20
C ALA A 192 -5.19 -15.92 17.48
N GLU A 193 -6.22 -15.24 17.99
CA GLU A 193 -7.52 -15.84 18.31
C GLU A 193 -8.20 -16.39 17.04
N GLN A 194 -8.26 -15.61 15.96
CA GLN A 194 -8.92 -16.02 14.72
C GLN A 194 -8.23 -17.21 14.03
N ASN A 195 -6.92 -17.36 14.22
CA ASN A 195 -6.15 -18.46 13.65
C ASN A 195 -5.85 -19.60 14.66
N LYS A 196 -6.34 -19.51 15.89
CA LYS A 196 -6.10 -20.50 16.96
C LYS A 196 -4.60 -20.70 17.25
N LEU A 197 -3.83 -19.62 17.18
CA LEU A 197 -2.40 -19.57 17.45
C LEU A 197 -2.13 -19.00 18.85
N ASP A 198 -0.97 -19.32 19.39
CA ASP A 198 -0.48 -18.67 20.60
C ASP A 198 -0.08 -17.22 20.30
N VAL A 199 -0.45 -16.27 21.17
CA VAL A 199 -0.16 -14.84 21.02
C VAL A 199 1.35 -14.59 20.81
N LYS A 200 2.21 -15.28 21.58
CA LYS A 200 3.66 -15.15 21.46
C LYS A 200 4.21 -15.65 20.12
N GLN A 201 3.52 -16.59 19.46
CA GLN A 201 3.92 -17.01 18.12
C GLN A 201 3.67 -15.90 17.10
N VAL A 202 2.52 -15.22 17.22
CA VAL A 202 2.15 -14.11 16.34
C VAL A 202 2.99 -12.86 16.64
N GLU A 203 3.30 -12.57 17.90
CA GLU A 203 4.24 -11.50 18.29
C GLU A 203 5.61 -11.70 17.62
N ARG A 204 6.20 -12.90 17.75
CA ARG A 204 7.47 -13.23 17.10
C ARG A 204 7.41 -13.11 15.59
N LEU A 205 6.26 -13.46 14.99
CA LEU A 205 6.07 -13.31 13.55
C LEU A 205 6.14 -11.83 13.13
N VAL A 206 5.50 -10.94 13.89
CA VAL A 206 5.56 -9.48 13.66
C VAL A 206 6.99 -8.98 13.83
N GLU A 207 7.68 -9.38 14.91
CA GLU A 207 9.07 -8.96 15.15
C GLU A 207 10.01 -9.38 14.02
N GLN A 208 9.89 -10.62 13.53
CA GLN A 208 10.71 -11.15 12.44
C GLN A 208 10.44 -10.46 11.08
N ASN A 209 9.24 -9.91 10.90
CA ASN A 209 8.84 -9.20 9.68
C ASN A 209 8.89 -7.66 9.85
N THR A 210 9.46 -7.17 10.94
CA THR A 210 9.67 -5.74 11.17
C THR A 210 11.00 -5.32 10.57
N ALA A 211 10.95 -4.48 9.52
CA ALA A 211 12.12 -3.85 8.95
C ALA A 211 12.52 -2.62 9.77
N GLY A 212 13.78 -2.54 10.18
CA GLY A 212 14.34 -1.37 10.86
C GLY A 212 14.57 -0.18 9.92
N ARG A 213 15.13 0.89 10.48
CA ARG A 213 15.56 2.07 9.71
C ARG A 213 16.66 1.71 8.73
N THR A 214 16.60 2.23 7.51
CA THR A 214 17.65 2.06 6.52
C THR A 214 18.94 2.71 7.02
N LEU A 215 20.06 1.98 6.97
CA LEU A 215 21.35 2.40 7.53
C LEU A 215 21.29 2.79 9.03
N GLY A 216 20.26 2.38 9.75
CA GLY A 216 20.08 2.64 11.18
C GLY A 216 19.48 4.03 11.53
N PHE A 217 19.43 4.97 10.58
CA PHE A 217 18.98 6.35 10.85
C PHE A 217 17.94 6.90 9.86
N MET A 218 17.80 6.29 8.68
CA MET A 218 16.89 6.79 7.64
C MET A 218 15.54 6.08 7.68
N GLY A 219 14.45 6.85 7.66
CA GLY A 219 13.08 6.33 7.66
C GLY A 219 12.62 5.87 9.04
N GLU A 220 11.46 5.21 9.06
CA GLU A 220 10.88 4.64 10.27
C GLU A 220 10.83 3.11 10.18
N PRO A 221 10.84 2.39 11.32
CA PRO A 221 10.56 0.96 11.32
C PRO A 221 9.18 0.68 10.70
N ARG A 222 9.08 -0.39 9.95
CA ARG A 222 7.85 -0.73 9.22
C ARG A 222 7.64 -2.22 9.08
N VAL A 223 6.40 -2.61 8.89
CA VAL A 223 5.99 -4.00 8.63
C VAL A 223 5.26 -4.03 7.30
N ASN A 224 5.75 -4.82 6.34
CA ASN A 224 5.06 -5.07 5.08
C ASN A 224 3.93 -6.07 5.31
N VAL A 225 2.69 -5.64 5.11
CA VAL A 225 1.51 -6.46 5.42
C VAL A 225 1.40 -7.70 4.54
N LEU A 226 1.80 -7.61 3.26
CA LEU A 226 1.80 -8.75 2.35
C LEU A 226 2.80 -9.82 2.81
N GLU A 227 4.04 -9.43 3.11
CA GLU A 227 5.07 -10.34 3.61
C GLU A 227 4.64 -11.00 4.93
N LEU A 228 4.11 -10.20 5.85
CA LEU A 228 3.61 -10.68 7.13
C LEU A 228 2.48 -11.70 6.96
N ASN A 229 1.51 -11.44 6.08
CA ASN A 229 0.39 -12.36 5.83
C ASN A 229 0.81 -13.64 5.10
N ILE A 230 1.82 -13.58 4.22
CA ILE A 230 2.42 -14.78 3.64
C ILE A 230 3.10 -15.63 4.72
N ALA A 231 3.83 -15.00 5.64
CA ALA A 231 4.46 -15.67 6.76
C ALA A 231 3.40 -16.27 7.73
N LEU A 232 2.30 -15.57 7.99
CA LEU A 232 1.16 -16.07 8.77
C LEU A 232 0.52 -17.29 8.11
N LYS A 233 0.23 -17.23 6.81
CA LYS A 233 -0.29 -18.37 6.03
C LYS A 233 0.64 -19.58 6.13
N ALA A 234 1.93 -19.33 6.11
CA ALA A 234 2.93 -20.36 6.24
C ALA A 234 2.99 -20.98 7.65
N LEU A 235 2.64 -20.23 8.69
CA LEU A 235 2.55 -20.70 10.06
C LEU A 235 1.29 -21.53 10.28
N THR A 236 0.13 -21.05 9.82
CA THR A 236 -1.17 -21.73 9.95
C THR A 236 -1.24 -23.03 9.15
N SER A 237 -0.52 -23.14 8.02
CA SER A 237 -0.49 -24.38 7.21
C SER A 237 0.34 -25.50 7.85
N LYS A 238 1.07 -25.24 8.92
CA LYS A 238 1.88 -26.21 9.67
C LYS A 238 1.24 -26.70 10.97
N SER A 239 0.16 -26.02 11.38
CA SER A 239 -0.66 -26.37 12.56
C SER A 239 -1.83 -27.22 12.12
#